data_5eb72cf0dd17444016661bb2e119f245
#
_entry.id   5eb72cf0dd17444016661bb2e119f245
#
_cell.length_a   1.000
_cell.length_b   1.000
_cell.length_c   1.000
_cell.angle_alpha   90.00
_cell.angle_beta   90.00
_cell.angle_gamma   90.00
#
_symmetry.space_group_name_H-M   'P 1'
#
loop_
_entity.id
_entity.type
_entity.pdbx_description
1 polymer ?
#
loop_
_entity_poly.entity_id
_entity_poly.type
_entity_poly.pdbx_seq_one_letter_code
_entity_poly.pdbx_strand_id
1 'polypeptide(L)'
;MKKTIAKNVACVLLALLILVMPALIVAGVVFLTPPQYGDTFLGELDEKYDRLVNTKGEKLVIVGGSSVAFGYNSALLAEYTEREVVNFGLYAALGTKLMMDLSRAGIGKGDIVILAPELDPETLSLTFNAESTWQAAEGDFSMLRYLTVQDKMSMLGAAFSYAEEKLGYFLGKNAPKPSGVYSASSFNEYGDIDYPREKNEMFFYYDKNKTITLSPDIFSEDFVDYVNDYIRYCESKGAKVYYTYCPINRMALSDATTEASISAMEDYLGRNLSCPILGRAEDAIFEAGYFYDTNFHLNDAGVVAHTDRVIRDLLFELEIPTYVTIEVPPAPALPSTDTRLFIEDENDRFFTYREEENGGYTVIGLTEEGKRQTALTLPLAYRYQRVLGVAEGALAEGCMTSLSVPAPGADGVKFQFENGAFTGAGTLTDLWLYESDATAVIPPSGFYGVAASFRVHVPTGSFYAEDYNWSQLGLTYVYDANP
;
A
#
# COMPACT_ATOMS: atom_id res chain seq x y z
N MET A 1 -31.42 -58.33 -12.20
CA MET A 1 -32.04 -57.07 -11.75
C MET A 1 -31.29 -56.41 -10.58
N LYS A 2 -31.13 -57.07 -9.38
CA LYS A 2 -30.44 -56.48 -8.25
C LYS A 2 -28.96 -56.04 -8.53
N LYS A 3 -28.17 -56.88 -9.26
CA LYS A 3 -26.79 -56.56 -9.64
C LYS A 3 -26.69 -55.38 -10.63
N THR A 4 -27.65 -55.21 -11.52
CA THR A 4 -27.69 -54.10 -12.47
C THR A 4 -28.03 -52.78 -11.77
N ILE A 5 -28.99 -52.83 -10.84
CA ILE A 5 -29.33 -51.66 -10.01
C ILE A 5 -28.13 -51.23 -9.16
N ALA A 6 -27.46 -52.17 -8.49
CA ALA A 6 -26.27 -51.86 -7.70
C ALA A 6 -25.13 -51.24 -8.53
N LYS A 7 -24.91 -51.73 -9.77
CA LYS A 7 -23.92 -51.16 -10.69
C LYS A 7 -24.31 -49.73 -11.12
N ASN A 8 -25.57 -49.48 -11.46
CA ASN A 8 -26.03 -48.16 -11.83
C ASN A 8 -25.93 -47.15 -10.67
N VAL A 9 -26.29 -47.57 -9.45
CA VAL A 9 -26.12 -46.75 -8.25
C VAL A 9 -24.63 -46.44 -8.00
N ALA A 10 -23.73 -47.42 -8.14
CA ALA A 10 -22.30 -47.18 -8.00
C ALA A 10 -21.74 -46.23 -9.07
N CYS A 11 -22.21 -46.35 -10.31
CA CYS A 11 -21.81 -45.38 -11.37
C CYS A 11 -22.30 -43.96 -11.09
N VAL A 12 -23.51 -43.80 -10.58
CA VAL A 12 -24.04 -42.47 -10.20
C VAL A 12 -23.25 -41.89 -9.04
N LEU A 13 -22.97 -42.70 -8.01
CA LEU A 13 -22.16 -42.23 -6.87
C LEU A 13 -20.73 -41.89 -7.29
N LEU A 14 -20.12 -42.66 -8.18
CA LEU A 14 -18.80 -42.32 -8.70
C LEU A 14 -18.82 -41.04 -9.54
N ALA A 15 -19.82 -40.87 -10.39
CA ALA A 15 -19.98 -39.63 -11.18
C ALA A 15 -20.16 -38.40 -10.25
N LEU A 16 -20.98 -38.51 -9.22
CA LEU A 16 -21.15 -37.48 -8.20
C LEU A 16 -19.84 -37.19 -7.44
N LEU A 17 -19.09 -38.25 -7.07
CA LEU A 17 -17.80 -38.08 -6.43
C LEU A 17 -16.81 -37.34 -7.32
N ILE A 18 -16.70 -37.74 -8.59
CA ILE A 18 -15.82 -37.06 -9.56
C ILE A 18 -16.21 -35.57 -9.74
N LEU A 19 -17.50 -35.27 -9.76
CA LEU A 19 -18.01 -33.90 -9.89
C LEU A 19 -17.69 -33.04 -8.66
N VAL A 20 -17.75 -33.62 -7.46
CA VAL A 20 -17.57 -32.89 -6.19
C VAL A 20 -16.10 -32.85 -5.76
N MET A 21 -15.28 -33.83 -6.18
CA MET A 21 -13.86 -33.94 -5.78
C MET A 21 -13.04 -32.65 -5.96
N PRO A 22 -13.13 -31.90 -7.07
CA PRO A 22 -12.38 -30.66 -7.21
C PRO A 22 -12.73 -29.65 -6.11
N ALA A 23 -14.00 -29.48 -5.81
CA ALA A 23 -14.46 -28.60 -4.75
C ALA A 23 -13.98 -29.06 -3.35
N LEU A 24 -13.96 -30.37 -3.09
CA LEU A 24 -13.44 -30.93 -1.84
C LEU A 24 -11.92 -30.71 -1.71
N ILE A 25 -11.18 -30.81 -2.82
CA ILE A 25 -9.73 -30.54 -2.83
C ILE A 25 -9.49 -29.07 -2.50
N VAL A 26 -10.20 -28.15 -3.19
CA VAL A 26 -10.11 -26.71 -2.92
C VAL A 26 -10.44 -26.42 -1.46
N ALA A 27 -11.55 -26.92 -0.96
CA ALA A 27 -11.93 -26.75 0.46
C ALA A 27 -10.86 -27.35 1.41
N GLY A 28 -10.30 -28.51 1.08
CA GLY A 28 -9.21 -29.09 1.85
C GLY A 28 -7.98 -28.19 1.91
N VAL A 29 -7.57 -27.63 0.79
CA VAL A 29 -6.44 -26.69 0.75
C VAL A 29 -6.77 -25.42 1.55
N VAL A 30 -7.91 -24.82 1.31
CA VAL A 30 -8.33 -23.57 1.99
C VAL A 30 -8.36 -23.73 3.51
N PHE A 31 -8.99 -24.78 4.02
CA PHE A 31 -9.29 -24.91 5.44
C PHE A 31 -8.32 -25.79 6.24
N LEU A 32 -7.54 -26.63 5.60
CA LEU A 32 -6.63 -27.58 6.30
C LEU A 32 -5.15 -27.23 6.13
N THR A 33 -4.77 -26.44 5.12
CA THR A 33 -3.39 -25.94 5.00
C THR A 33 -3.18 -24.81 6.01
N PRO A 34 -2.06 -24.80 6.74
CA PRO A 34 -1.74 -23.70 7.68
C PRO A 34 -1.78 -22.32 7.02
N PRO A 35 -2.08 -21.25 7.78
CA PRO A 35 -2.01 -19.87 7.29
C PRO A 35 -0.66 -19.56 6.63
N GLN A 36 -0.69 -18.78 5.55
CA GLN A 36 0.48 -18.38 4.77
C GLN A 36 0.66 -16.85 4.72
N TYR A 37 -0.34 -16.09 5.14
CA TYR A 37 -0.37 -14.63 5.05
C TYR A 37 -0.32 -13.94 6.43
N GLY A 38 -0.22 -14.70 7.54
CA GLY A 38 -0.29 -14.16 8.90
C GLY A 38 0.75 -13.09 9.21
N ASP A 39 1.97 -13.17 8.63
CA ASP A 39 3.02 -12.17 8.83
C ASP A 39 2.87 -10.94 7.91
N THR A 40 1.92 -10.96 6.97
CA THR A 40 1.70 -9.86 6.03
C THR A 40 0.85 -8.75 6.64
N PHE A 41 0.86 -7.58 6.00
CA PHE A 41 -0.03 -6.47 6.36
C PHE A 41 -1.51 -6.87 6.39
N LEU A 42 -1.94 -7.72 5.44
CA LEU A 42 -3.33 -8.22 5.41
C LEU A 42 -3.63 -9.20 6.56
N GLY A 43 -2.65 -9.97 7.00
CA GLY A 43 -2.80 -10.91 8.13
C GLY A 43 -3.12 -10.23 9.45
N GLU A 44 -2.81 -8.95 9.61
CA GLU A 44 -3.19 -8.16 10.77
C GLU A 44 -4.72 -8.04 10.97
N LEU A 45 -5.51 -8.33 9.95
CA LEU A 45 -6.97 -8.32 10.09
C LEU A 45 -7.46 -9.25 11.19
N ASP A 46 -6.79 -10.36 11.39
CA ASP A 46 -7.12 -11.37 12.41
C ASP A 46 -6.99 -10.77 13.82
N GLU A 47 -5.84 -10.15 14.12
CA GLU A 47 -5.58 -9.50 15.41
C GLU A 47 -6.54 -8.32 15.65
N LYS A 48 -6.81 -7.51 14.63
CA LYS A 48 -7.79 -6.41 14.71
C LYS A 48 -9.20 -6.93 14.99
N TYR A 49 -9.59 -8.02 14.34
CA TYR A 49 -10.91 -8.64 14.56
C TYR A 49 -11.00 -9.23 15.97
N ASP A 50 -9.96 -9.92 16.44
CA ASP A 50 -9.88 -10.47 17.79
C ASP A 50 -9.97 -9.36 18.84
N ARG A 51 -9.23 -8.28 18.67
CA ARG A 51 -9.31 -7.12 19.55
C ARG A 51 -10.73 -6.55 19.56
N LEU A 52 -11.36 -6.36 18.40
CA LEU A 52 -12.71 -5.82 18.29
C LEU A 52 -13.74 -6.63 19.06
N VAL A 53 -13.70 -7.98 18.92
CA VAL A 53 -14.72 -8.86 19.55
C VAL A 53 -14.41 -9.17 21.01
N ASN A 54 -13.14 -9.11 21.42
CA ASN A 54 -12.72 -9.47 22.78
C ASN A 54 -12.62 -8.26 23.74
N THR A 55 -12.51 -7.04 23.24
CA THR A 55 -12.52 -5.82 24.07
C THR A 55 -13.84 -5.69 24.81
N LYS A 56 -13.75 -5.65 26.14
CA LYS A 56 -14.93 -5.60 27.05
C LYS A 56 -15.27 -4.17 27.41
N GLY A 57 -16.53 -3.93 27.71
CA GLY A 57 -17.05 -2.62 28.08
C GLY A 57 -17.33 -1.73 26.87
N GLU A 58 -17.59 -0.46 27.15
CA GLU A 58 -17.79 0.55 26.11
C GLU A 58 -16.46 0.95 25.50
N LYS A 59 -16.37 0.93 24.18
CA LYS A 59 -15.15 1.21 23.44
C LYS A 59 -15.38 2.23 22.33
N LEU A 60 -14.28 2.76 21.82
CA LEU A 60 -14.20 3.57 20.63
C LEU A 60 -13.63 2.72 19.49
N VAL A 61 -14.36 2.60 18.39
CA VAL A 61 -13.96 1.81 17.21
C VAL A 61 -13.79 2.75 16.03
N ILE A 62 -12.60 2.78 15.41
CA ILE A 62 -12.34 3.59 14.22
C ILE A 62 -12.35 2.65 13.00
N VAL A 63 -13.23 2.93 12.05
CA VAL A 63 -13.45 2.07 10.87
C VAL A 63 -13.10 2.82 9.60
N GLY A 64 -12.22 2.24 8.78
CA GLY A 64 -11.81 2.81 7.49
C GLY A 64 -10.77 1.97 6.78
N GLY A 65 -10.02 2.59 5.88
CA GLY A 65 -8.94 1.97 5.13
C GLY A 65 -7.58 2.07 5.83
N SER A 66 -6.51 2.08 5.03
CA SER A 66 -5.15 2.22 5.54
C SER A 66 -4.87 3.60 6.18
N SER A 67 -5.56 4.64 5.74
CA SER A 67 -5.48 5.95 6.39
C SER A 67 -5.87 5.93 7.87
N VAL A 68 -6.71 4.99 8.29
CA VAL A 68 -7.03 4.77 9.70
C VAL A 68 -5.88 4.07 10.41
N ALA A 69 -5.30 3.02 9.84
CA ALA A 69 -4.15 2.35 10.42
C ALA A 69 -2.93 3.29 10.59
N PHE A 70 -2.71 4.16 9.60
CA PHE A 70 -1.58 5.11 9.54
C PHE A 70 -1.88 6.48 10.16
N GLY A 71 -3.12 6.75 10.55
CA GLY A 71 -3.56 8.12 10.85
C GLY A 71 -3.88 8.41 12.30
N TYR A 72 -3.86 7.43 13.18
CA TYR A 72 -4.28 7.61 14.57
C TYR A 72 -3.22 7.16 15.58
N ASN A 73 -3.18 7.86 16.69
CA ASN A 73 -2.57 7.41 17.95
C ASN A 73 -3.71 7.02 18.89
N SER A 74 -4.05 5.75 18.91
CA SER A 74 -5.16 5.22 19.70
C SER A 74 -4.92 5.32 21.21
N ALA A 75 -3.66 5.34 21.65
CA ALA A 75 -3.34 5.56 23.05
C ALA A 75 -3.74 6.97 23.53
N LEU A 76 -3.49 8.01 22.71
CA LEU A 76 -3.95 9.37 22.99
C LEU A 76 -5.49 9.45 22.99
N LEU A 77 -6.15 8.81 22.01
CA LEU A 77 -7.62 8.75 22.01
C LEU A 77 -8.17 8.07 23.27
N ALA A 78 -7.58 6.96 23.70
CA ALA A 78 -7.96 6.26 24.91
C ALA A 78 -7.80 7.16 26.17
N GLU A 79 -6.69 7.89 26.27
CA GLU A 79 -6.42 8.81 27.37
C GLU A 79 -7.49 9.90 27.49
N TYR A 80 -7.82 10.57 26.37
CA TYR A 80 -8.76 11.71 26.40
C TYR A 80 -10.24 11.31 26.42
N THR A 81 -10.58 10.11 25.93
CA THR A 81 -11.97 9.63 25.92
C THR A 81 -12.30 8.69 27.09
N GLU A 82 -11.29 8.28 27.86
CA GLU A 82 -11.41 7.28 28.94
C GLU A 82 -12.06 5.97 28.46
N ARG A 83 -11.80 5.57 27.20
CA ARG A 83 -12.34 4.38 26.56
C ARG A 83 -11.23 3.50 25.98
N GLU A 84 -11.46 2.21 25.97
CA GLU A 84 -10.66 1.30 25.11
C GLU A 84 -10.84 1.68 23.65
N VAL A 85 -9.76 1.72 22.88
CA VAL A 85 -9.79 2.05 21.45
C VAL A 85 -9.44 0.84 20.63
N VAL A 86 -10.17 0.66 19.54
CA VAL A 86 -9.91 -0.35 18.50
C VAL A 86 -9.75 0.35 17.18
N ASN A 87 -8.53 0.41 16.66
CA ASN A 87 -8.26 0.85 15.31
C ASN A 87 -8.59 -0.29 14.35
N PHE A 88 -9.77 -0.22 13.74
CA PHE A 88 -10.27 -1.21 12.79
C PHE A 88 -10.16 -0.69 11.34
N GLY A 89 -8.99 -0.12 11.01
CA GLY A 89 -8.60 0.26 9.67
C GLY A 89 -7.46 -0.61 9.17
N LEU A 90 -7.44 -0.96 7.88
CA LEU A 90 -6.37 -1.79 7.34
C LEU A 90 -6.02 -1.34 5.91
N TYR A 91 -6.37 -2.09 4.91
CA TYR A 91 -5.93 -1.88 3.53
C TYR A 91 -7.07 -1.35 2.65
N ALA A 92 -6.84 -0.22 1.99
CA ALA A 92 -7.86 0.44 1.17
C ALA A 92 -8.46 -0.48 0.09
N ALA A 93 -7.63 -1.34 -0.53
CA ALA A 93 -8.10 -2.28 -1.55
C ALA A 93 -9.01 -3.41 -1.01
N LEU A 94 -9.11 -3.61 0.31
CA LEU A 94 -10.16 -4.45 0.89
C LEU A 94 -11.54 -3.79 0.80
N GLY A 95 -11.56 -2.46 0.68
CA GLY A 95 -12.76 -1.63 0.62
C GLY A 95 -13.32 -1.26 2.00
N THR A 96 -13.78 -0.02 2.14
CA THR A 96 -14.46 0.46 3.36
C THR A 96 -15.69 -0.39 3.70
N LYS A 97 -16.38 -0.89 2.68
CA LYS A 97 -17.52 -1.79 2.83
C LYS A 97 -17.17 -3.04 3.66
N LEU A 98 -16.06 -3.71 3.33
CA LEU A 98 -15.62 -4.91 4.07
C LEU A 98 -15.36 -4.58 5.54
N MET A 99 -14.63 -3.48 5.80
CA MET A 99 -14.33 -3.08 7.18
C MET A 99 -15.59 -2.76 7.98
N MET A 100 -16.59 -2.10 7.37
CA MET A 100 -17.91 -1.89 7.98
C MET A 100 -18.64 -3.22 8.27
N ASP A 101 -18.62 -4.16 7.33
CA ASP A 101 -19.31 -5.44 7.51
C ASP A 101 -18.69 -6.25 8.65
N LEU A 102 -17.36 -6.36 8.68
CA LEU A 102 -16.65 -7.12 9.71
C LEU A 102 -16.76 -6.46 11.09
N SER A 103 -16.75 -5.13 11.16
CA SER A 103 -16.87 -4.40 12.43
C SER A 103 -18.19 -4.65 13.15
N ARG A 104 -19.25 -5.05 12.42
CA ARG A 104 -20.56 -5.46 13.01
C ARG A 104 -20.43 -6.54 14.09
N ALA A 105 -19.35 -7.33 14.04
CA ALA A 105 -19.09 -8.41 14.99
C ALA A 105 -18.93 -7.94 16.43
N GLY A 106 -18.33 -6.76 16.64
CA GLY A 106 -17.94 -6.28 17.95
C GLY A 106 -18.64 -5.01 18.43
N ILE A 107 -19.54 -4.43 17.64
CA ILE A 107 -20.27 -3.21 18.04
C ILE A 107 -21.39 -3.52 19.03
N GLY A 108 -21.44 -2.79 20.14
CA GLY A 108 -22.36 -2.97 21.23
C GLY A 108 -22.88 -1.67 21.86
N LYS A 109 -23.66 -1.84 22.93
CA LYS A 109 -24.27 -0.72 23.64
C LYS A 109 -23.22 0.17 24.30
N GLY A 110 -23.31 1.47 24.05
CA GLY A 110 -22.43 2.48 24.62
C GLY A 110 -21.16 2.70 23.82
N ASP A 111 -20.89 1.88 22.80
CA ASP A 111 -19.75 2.09 21.92
C ASP A 111 -19.86 3.39 21.12
N ILE A 112 -18.72 3.95 20.76
CA ILE A 112 -18.58 5.03 19.82
C ILE A 112 -17.90 4.47 18.56
N VAL A 113 -18.50 4.69 17.41
CA VAL A 113 -17.92 4.30 16.11
C VAL A 113 -17.56 5.56 15.34
N ILE A 114 -16.31 5.68 14.91
CA ILE A 114 -15.85 6.73 14.01
C ILE A 114 -15.64 6.13 12.63
N LEU A 115 -16.41 6.59 11.64
CA LEU A 115 -16.21 6.25 10.23
C LEU A 115 -15.27 7.26 9.60
N ALA A 116 -14.13 6.78 9.10
CA ALA A 116 -13.09 7.60 8.47
C ALA A 116 -12.64 6.99 7.12
N PRO A 117 -13.52 6.90 6.11
CA PRO A 117 -13.13 6.35 4.81
C PRO A 117 -12.14 7.29 4.12
N GLU A 118 -11.26 6.73 3.32
CA GLU A 118 -10.39 7.52 2.45
C GLU A 118 -11.23 8.19 1.37
N LEU A 119 -10.94 9.48 1.09
CA LEU A 119 -11.64 10.25 0.06
C LEU A 119 -11.07 9.94 -1.34
N ASP A 120 -11.17 8.68 -1.71
CA ASP A 120 -10.78 8.11 -2.99
C ASP A 120 -11.99 7.37 -3.61
N PRO A 121 -12.28 7.56 -4.92
CA PRO A 121 -13.47 6.95 -5.54
C PRO A 121 -13.53 5.42 -5.41
N GLU A 122 -12.38 4.74 -5.37
CA GLU A 122 -12.33 3.28 -5.21
C GLU A 122 -12.79 2.87 -3.81
N THR A 123 -12.31 3.55 -2.78
CA THR A 123 -12.64 3.28 -1.37
C THR A 123 -14.04 3.73 -0.99
N LEU A 124 -14.57 4.75 -1.68
CA LEU A 124 -15.95 5.24 -1.55
C LEU A 124 -16.95 4.51 -2.47
N SER A 125 -16.60 3.31 -2.87
CA SER A 125 -17.45 2.42 -3.65
C SER A 125 -17.84 1.18 -2.86
N LEU A 126 -18.73 0.36 -3.42
CA LEU A 126 -19.09 -0.95 -2.86
C LEU A 126 -18.21 -2.07 -3.43
N THR A 127 -17.03 -1.75 -3.91
CA THR A 127 -16.08 -2.73 -4.43
C THR A 127 -15.69 -3.74 -3.34
N PHE A 128 -15.64 -5.00 -3.72
CA PHE A 128 -15.25 -6.11 -2.87
C PHE A 128 -14.15 -6.95 -3.53
N ASN A 129 -13.01 -7.05 -2.87
CA ASN A 129 -11.88 -7.84 -3.35
C ASN A 129 -11.86 -9.21 -2.66
N ALA A 130 -12.36 -10.23 -3.37
CA ALA A 130 -12.47 -11.58 -2.82
C ALA A 130 -11.10 -12.25 -2.57
N GLU A 131 -10.09 -12.01 -3.41
CA GLU A 131 -8.76 -12.59 -3.25
C GLU A 131 -8.05 -12.02 -2.01
N SER A 132 -7.99 -10.69 -1.90
CA SER A 132 -7.44 -10.04 -0.71
C SER A 132 -8.21 -10.38 0.56
N THR A 133 -9.54 -10.59 0.47
CA THR A 133 -10.36 -10.99 1.61
C THR A 133 -10.03 -12.42 2.07
N TRP A 134 -9.78 -13.37 1.14
CA TRP A 134 -9.31 -14.71 1.50
C TRP A 134 -7.98 -14.66 2.23
N GLN A 135 -7.04 -13.85 1.75
CA GLN A 135 -5.71 -13.69 2.35
C GLN A 135 -5.80 -13.08 3.76
N ALA A 136 -6.59 -12.00 3.89
CA ALA A 136 -6.74 -11.28 5.15
C ALA A 136 -7.51 -12.06 6.23
N ALA A 137 -8.48 -12.91 5.84
CA ALA A 137 -9.30 -13.68 6.77
C ALA A 137 -8.72 -15.08 7.08
N GLU A 138 -7.50 -15.37 6.65
CA GLU A 138 -6.93 -16.71 6.72
C GLU A 138 -6.76 -17.25 8.15
N GLY A 139 -6.54 -16.36 9.12
CA GLY A 139 -6.41 -16.74 10.53
C GLY A 139 -7.74 -17.11 11.18
N ASP A 140 -8.82 -16.40 10.86
CA ASP A 140 -10.18 -16.69 11.36
C ASP A 140 -11.28 -16.52 10.30
N PHE A 141 -11.60 -17.59 9.59
CA PHE A 141 -12.71 -17.58 8.63
C PHE A 141 -14.09 -17.33 9.25
N SER A 142 -14.22 -17.31 10.57
CA SER A 142 -15.52 -17.06 11.22
C SER A 142 -16.03 -15.64 10.94
N MET A 143 -15.13 -14.70 10.68
CA MET A 143 -15.48 -13.31 10.32
C MET A 143 -16.27 -13.23 9.01
N LEU A 144 -16.08 -14.17 8.07
CA LEU A 144 -16.77 -14.21 6.78
C LEU A 144 -18.31 -14.36 6.93
N ARG A 145 -18.80 -14.70 8.10
CA ARG A 145 -20.26 -14.76 8.37
C ARG A 145 -20.97 -13.40 8.20
N TYR A 146 -20.22 -12.30 8.39
CA TYR A 146 -20.75 -10.94 8.29
C TYR A 146 -20.84 -10.41 6.86
N LEU A 147 -20.19 -11.08 5.91
CA LEU A 147 -20.26 -10.73 4.50
C LEU A 147 -21.67 -10.89 3.93
N THR A 148 -22.01 -10.07 2.95
CA THR A 148 -23.25 -10.22 2.19
C THR A 148 -23.29 -11.53 1.41
N VAL A 149 -24.47 -11.93 0.94
CA VAL A 149 -24.59 -13.13 0.09
C VAL A 149 -23.79 -12.95 -1.21
N GLN A 150 -23.79 -11.75 -1.79
CA GLN A 150 -23.06 -11.46 -3.02
C GLN A 150 -21.55 -11.61 -2.80
N ASP A 151 -21.02 -11.06 -1.72
CA ASP A 151 -19.58 -11.16 -1.40
C ASP A 151 -19.17 -12.61 -1.15
N LYS A 152 -19.99 -13.39 -0.43
CA LYS A 152 -19.77 -14.85 -0.26
C LYS A 152 -19.73 -15.60 -1.59
N MET A 153 -20.55 -15.21 -2.55
CA MET A 153 -20.51 -15.79 -3.90
C MET A 153 -19.23 -15.39 -4.65
N SER A 154 -18.77 -14.15 -4.50
CA SER A 154 -17.47 -13.69 -5.03
C SER A 154 -16.31 -14.46 -4.39
N MET A 155 -16.34 -14.66 -3.08
CA MET A 155 -15.36 -15.51 -2.36
C MET A 155 -15.31 -16.93 -2.91
N LEU A 156 -16.47 -17.55 -3.17
CA LEU A 156 -16.52 -18.89 -3.79
C LEU A 156 -15.91 -18.87 -5.20
N GLY A 157 -16.13 -17.81 -5.97
CA GLY A 157 -15.51 -17.64 -7.30
C GLY A 157 -13.99 -17.57 -7.26
N ALA A 158 -13.43 -16.91 -6.25
CA ALA A 158 -11.99 -16.75 -6.06
C ALA A 158 -11.32 -17.92 -5.28
N ALA A 159 -12.10 -18.87 -4.74
CA ALA A 159 -11.57 -19.92 -3.87
C ALA A 159 -10.54 -20.84 -4.55
N PHE A 160 -10.65 -21.04 -5.86
CA PHE A 160 -9.71 -21.88 -6.60
C PHE A 160 -8.34 -21.19 -6.76
N SER A 161 -8.31 -19.93 -7.22
CA SER A 161 -7.06 -19.15 -7.37
C SER A 161 -6.36 -18.99 -6.03
N TYR A 162 -7.10 -18.62 -4.99
CA TYR A 162 -6.57 -18.55 -3.62
C TYR A 162 -5.98 -19.89 -3.14
N ALA A 163 -6.69 -21.02 -3.35
CA ALA A 163 -6.20 -22.34 -2.93
C ALA A 163 -4.93 -22.74 -3.69
N GLU A 164 -4.84 -22.44 -4.99
CA GLU A 164 -3.64 -22.70 -5.80
C GLU A 164 -2.44 -21.91 -5.28
N GLU A 165 -2.62 -20.62 -5.01
CA GLU A 165 -1.59 -19.76 -4.47
C GLU A 165 -1.14 -20.20 -3.08
N LYS A 166 -2.07 -20.41 -2.15
CA LYS A 166 -1.82 -20.89 -0.80
C LYS A 166 -1.05 -22.22 -0.77
N LEU A 167 -1.47 -23.18 -1.59
CA LEU A 167 -0.78 -24.46 -1.71
C LEU A 167 0.63 -24.25 -2.30
N GLY A 168 0.78 -23.33 -3.25
CA GLY A 168 2.07 -22.98 -3.81
C GLY A 168 3.04 -22.49 -2.74
N TYR A 169 2.62 -21.58 -1.88
CA TYR A 169 3.43 -21.05 -0.79
C TYR A 169 3.74 -22.12 0.26
N PHE A 170 2.77 -22.92 0.65
CA PHE A 170 2.96 -24.03 1.56
C PHE A 170 4.00 -25.06 1.04
N LEU A 171 4.08 -25.26 -0.27
CA LEU A 171 5.06 -26.14 -0.92
C LEU A 171 6.42 -25.46 -1.21
N GLY A 172 6.66 -24.27 -0.67
CA GLY A 172 7.94 -23.57 -0.76
C GLY A 172 8.14 -22.75 -2.04
N LYS A 173 7.07 -22.45 -2.80
CA LYS A 173 7.11 -21.37 -3.81
C LYS A 173 7.25 -20.02 -3.08
N ASN A 174 7.66 -18.99 -3.80
CA ASN A 174 7.90 -17.66 -3.24
C ASN A 174 6.69 -17.14 -2.44
N ALA A 175 6.69 -17.41 -1.13
CA ALA A 175 5.72 -16.82 -0.22
C ALA A 175 5.96 -15.30 -0.10
N PRO A 176 4.93 -14.51 0.19
CA PRO A 176 5.11 -13.11 0.51
C PRO A 176 6.16 -12.94 1.61
N LYS A 177 7.12 -12.06 1.39
CA LYS A 177 8.10 -11.67 2.42
C LYS A 177 7.75 -10.24 2.85
N PRO A 178 6.89 -10.08 3.83
CA PRO A 178 6.58 -8.74 4.33
C PRO A 178 7.82 -8.13 4.95
N SER A 179 8.02 -6.84 4.74
CA SER A 179 9.15 -6.10 5.30
C SER A 179 8.76 -4.65 5.55
N GLY A 180 9.44 -4.04 6.49
CA GLY A 180 9.19 -2.65 6.82
C GLY A 180 7.76 -2.42 7.33
N VAL A 181 7.20 -1.27 6.99
CA VAL A 181 5.87 -0.84 7.45
C VAL A 181 4.71 -1.75 7.02
N TYR A 182 4.88 -2.51 5.92
CA TYR A 182 3.83 -3.39 5.38
C TYR A 182 3.96 -4.84 5.87
N SER A 183 4.13 -5.01 7.17
CA SER A 183 4.13 -6.31 7.85
C SER A 183 3.18 -6.31 9.06
N ALA A 184 2.70 -7.47 9.48
CA ALA A 184 1.90 -7.58 10.71
C ALA A 184 2.66 -7.07 11.94
N SER A 185 3.99 -7.24 11.99
CA SER A 185 4.82 -6.75 13.08
C SER A 185 4.94 -5.23 13.18
N SER A 186 4.38 -4.48 12.22
CA SER A 186 4.36 -3.02 12.25
C SER A 186 3.22 -2.44 13.07
N PHE A 187 2.30 -3.27 13.53
CA PHE A 187 1.14 -2.81 14.30
C PHE A 187 1.37 -2.92 15.80
N ASN A 188 0.81 -1.99 16.55
CA ASN A 188 0.76 -2.05 18.01
C ASN A 188 -0.52 -2.78 18.51
N GLU A 189 -0.64 -2.87 19.83
CA GLU A 189 -1.79 -3.51 20.48
C GLU A 189 -3.15 -2.86 20.20
N TYR A 190 -3.20 -1.63 19.72
CA TYR A 190 -4.44 -0.94 19.31
C TYR A 190 -4.81 -1.21 17.86
N GLY A 191 -3.86 -1.70 17.06
CA GLY A 191 -3.96 -1.83 15.61
C GLY A 191 -3.50 -0.58 14.85
N ASP A 192 -2.79 0.35 15.48
CA ASP A 192 -2.12 1.46 14.80
C ASP A 192 -0.78 0.99 14.25
N ILE A 193 -0.32 1.61 13.17
CA ILE A 193 1.05 1.42 12.70
C ILE A 193 2.03 2.08 13.67
N ASP A 194 2.94 1.30 14.25
CA ASP A 194 4.00 1.71 15.18
C ASP A 194 5.41 1.61 14.56
N TYR A 195 5.49 1.44 13.26
CA TYR A 195 6.72 1.46 12.50
C TYR A 195 7.19 2.91 12.32
N PRO A 196 8.48 3.25 12.59
CA PRO A 196 8.99 4.61 12.46
C PRO A 196 8.81 5.20 11.05
N ARG A 197 8.23 6.40 10.96
CA ARG A 197 7.91 7.11 9.72
C ARG A 197 8.25 8.60 9.89
N GLU A 198 9.54 8.90 9.90
CA GLU A 198 10.04 10.22 10.27
C GLU A 198 9.74 11.32 9.25
N LYS A 199 9.57 10.98 7.98
CA LYS A 199 9.48 11.96 6.87
C LYS A 199 8.62 11.45 5.71
N ASN A 200 8.34 12.36 4.79
CA ASN A 200 7.69 12.02 3.52
C ASN A 200 8.69 11.31 2.59
N GLU A 201 8.33 10.13 2.12
CA GLU A 201 9.16 9.30 1.22
C GLU A 201 8.68 9.34 -0.24
N MET A 202 7.59 10.07 -0.53
CA MET A 202 7.09 10.21 -1.90
C MET A 202 8.02 11.12 -2.72
N PHE A 203 8.32 10.72 -3.94
CA PHE A 203 9.25 11.43 -4.83
C PHE A 203 8.87 12.90 -5.08
N PHE A 204 7.58 13.17 -5.30
CA PHE A 204 7.07 14.53 -5.46
C PHE A 204 6.38 15.05 -4.21
N TYR A 205 6.57 14.39 -3.07
CA TYR A 205 5.89 14.64 -1.81
C TYR A 205 4.39 14.32 -1.85
N TYR A 206 3.89 13.80 -2.97
CA TYR A 206 2.55 13.25 -3.16
C TYR A 206 2.53 12.26 -4.33
N ASP A 207 1.55 11.38 -4.38
CA ASP A 207 1.31 10.49 -5.52
C ASP A 207 0.51 11.25 -6.59
N LYS A 208 1.16 11.61 -7.70
CA LYS A 208 0.55 12.32 -8.82
C LYS A 208 -0.52 11.51 -9.55
N ASN A 209 -0.46 10.18 -9.48
CA ASN A 209 -1.41 9.30 -10.16
C ASN A 209 -2.74 9.19 -9.40
N LYS A 210 -2.78 9.68 -8.15
CA LYS A 210 -3.95 9.65 -7.27
C LYS A 210 -4.30 11.05 -6.78
N THR A 211 -4.50 11.99 -7.70
CA THR A 211 -4.98 13.32 -7.34
C THR A 211 -6.40 13.26 -6.78
N ILE A 212 -6.68 14.11 -5.79
CA ILE A 212 -7.92 14.11 -5.04
C ILE A 212 -8.77 15.31 -5.44
N THR A 213 -10.01 15.07 -5.82
CA THR A 213 -10.99 16.14 -6.06
C THR A 213 -12.05 16.09 -4.98
N LEU A 214 -12.06 17.08 -4.10
CA LEU A 214 -13.06 17.21 -3.06
C LEU A 214 -14.32 17.86 -3.62
N SER A 215 -15.32 17.05 -3.93
CA SER A 215 -16.63 17.47 -4.43
C SER A 215 -17.69 16.43 -4.06
N PRO A 216 -18.99 16.75 -4.14
CA PRO A 216 -20.06 15.77 -3.90
C PRO A 216 -19.96 14.53 -4.80
N ASP A 217 -19.44 14.67 -6.00
CA ASP A 217 -19.38 13.62 -7.03
C ASP A 217 -18.44 12.46 -6.67
N ILE A 218 -17.60 12.63 -5.63
CA ILE A 218 -16.73 11.55 -5.15
C ILE A 218 -17.53 10.43 -4.48
N PHE A 219 -18.77 10.71 -4.03
CA PHE A 219 -19.63 9.76 -3.35
C PHE A 219 -20.68 9.19 -4.30
N SER A 220 -20.74 7.87 -4.43
CA SER A 220 -21.89 7.24 -5.09
C SER A 220 -23.11 7.19 -4.16
N GLU A 221 -24.32 7.29 -4.70
CA GLU A 221 -25.55 7.15 -3.91
C GLU A 221 -25.60 5.79 -3.19
N ASP A 222 -25.23 4.71 -3.89
CA ASP A 222 -25.20 3.35 -3.32
C ASP A 222 -24.25 3.26 -2.11
N PHE A 223 -23.11 3.96 -2.15
CA PHE A 223 -22.16 3.98 -1.02
C PHE A 223 -22.76 4.72 0.18
N VAL A 224 -23.37 5.89 -0.05
CA VAL A 224 -23.99 6.68 1.02
C VAL A 224 -25.13 5.91 1.66
N ASP A 225 -25.96 5.24 0.86
CA ASP A 225 -27.04 4.38 1.36
C ASP A 225 -26.50 3.22 2.21
N TYR A 226 -25.39 2.61 1.78
CA TYR A 226 -24.73 1.54 2.53
C TYR A 226 -24.18 2.02 3.87
N VAL A 227 -23.54 3.20 3.88
CA VAL A 227 -23.08 3.84 5.11
C VAL A 227 -24.26 4.11 6.06
N ASN A 228 -25.38 4.61 5.55
CA ASN A 228 -26.57 4.85 6.36
C ASN A 228 -27.17 3.54 6.91
N ASP A 229 -27.13 2.45 6.14
CA ASP A 229 -27.54 1.12 6.64
C ASP A 229 -26.60 0.64 7.77
N TYR A 230 -25.31 0.88 7.64
CA TYR A 230 -24.35 0.58 8.68
C TYR A 230 -24.59 1.42 9.95
N ILE A 231 -24.82 2.72 9.80
CA ILE A 231 -25.15 3.63 10.92
C ILE A 231 -26.38 3.11 11.67
N ARG A 232 -27.46 2.83 10.95
CA ARG A 232 -28.69 2.26 11.56
C ARG A 232 -28.44 0.95 12.30
N TYR A 233 -27.57 0.09 11.73
CA TYR A 233 -27.19 -1.14 12.41
C TYR A 233 -26.50 -0.84 13.75
N CYS A 234 -25.49 0.01 13.77
CA CYS A 234 -24.74 0.37 14.98
C CYS A 234 -25.66 1.00 16.04
N GLU A 235 -26.48 1.94 15.65
CA GLU A 235 -27.49 2.57 16.54
C GLU A 235 -28.49 1.56 17.10
N SER A 236 -28.92 0.57 16.30
CA SER A 236 -29.77 -0.52 16.77
C SER A 236 -29.13 -1.39 17.86
N LYS A 237 -27.78 -1.39 17.93
CA LYS A 237 -27.00 -2.02 19.00
C LYS A 237 -26.78 -1.11 20.20
N GLY A 238 -27.16 0.15 20.10
CA GLY A 238 -26.99 1.15 21.14
C GLY A 238 -25.65 1.87 21.10
N ALA A 239 -24.93 1.79 19.99
CA ALA A 239 -23.72 2.57 19.73
C ALA A 239 -24.08 3.96 19.18
N LYS A 240 -23.16 4.92 19.33
CA LYS A 240 -23.17 6.20 18.64
C LYS A 240 -22.22 6.14 17.45
N VAL A 241 -22.61 6.73 16.32
CA VAL A 241 -21.76 6.77 15.12
C VAL A 241 -21.46 8.20 14.74
N TYR A 242 -20.21 8.45 14.38
CA TYR A 242 -19.73 9.72 13.85
C TYR A 242 -18.98 9.48 12.55
N TYR A 243 -19.09 10.41 11.62
CA TYR A 243 -18.24 10.44 10.43
C TYR A 243 -17.13 11.46 10.64
N THR A 244 -15.91 11.18 10.14
CA THR A 244 -14.82 12.17 10.09
C THR A 244 -14.08 12.07 8.78
N TYR A 245 -13.39 13.15 8.42
CA TYR A 245 -12.57 13.19 7.21
C TYR A 245 -11.21 12.55 7.47
N CYS A 246 -10.77 11.67 6.57
CA CYS A 246 -9.41 11.14 6.59
C CYS A 246 -8.37 12.25 6.33
N PRO A 247 -7.11 12.07 6.73
CA PRO A 247 -6.06 13.01 6.37
C PRO A 247 -5.85 13.08 4.86
N ILE A 248 -5.66 14.27 4.31
CA ILE A 248 -5.54 14.54 2.88
C ILE A 248 -4.30 15.38 2.63
N ASN A 249 -3.41 14.89 1.77
CA ASN A 249 -2.24 15.63 1.35
C ASN A 249 -2.62 16.83 0.49
N ARG A 250 -2.31 18.04 0.95
CA ARG A 250 -2.60 19.29 0.24
C ARG A 250 -2.08 19.30 -1.20
N MET A 251 -0.89 18.73 -1.43
CA MET A 251 -0.29 18.70 -2.77
C MET A 251 -0.99 17.71 -3.72
N ALA A 252 -1.79 16.79 -3.21
CA ALA A 252 -2.55 15.86 -4.03
C ALA A 252 -3.90 16.41 -4.50
N LEU A 253 -4.31 17.57 -4.00
CA LEU A 253 -5.57 18.18 -4.41
C LEU A 253 -5.49 18.62 -5.88
N SER A 254 -6.51 18.27 -6.66
CA SER A 254 -6.64 18.71 -8.04
C SER A 254 -7.04 20.19 -8.12
N ASP A 255 -6.81 20.83 -9.25
CA ASP A 255 -7.23 22.21 -9.52
C ASP A 255 -8.76 22.40 -9.46
N ALA A 256 -9.52 21.31 -9.55
CA ALA A 256 -10.97 21.34 -9.40
C ALA A 256 -11.43 21.42 -7.93
N THR A 257 -10.53 21.18 -6.97
CA THR A 257 -10.80 21.36 -5.55
C THR A 257 -10.71 22.81 -5.16
N THR A 258 -11.84 23.42 -4.84
CA THR A 258 -11.98 24.81 -4.43
C THR A 258 -12.70 24.91 -3.10
N GLU A 259 -12.64 26.03 -2.40
CA GLU A 259 -13.44 26.26 -1.19
C GLU A 259 -14.93 26.00 -1.42
N ALA A 260 -15.44 26.38 -2.60
CA ALA A 260 -16.84 26.14 -2.96
C ALA A 260 -17.15 24.64 -3.15
N SER A 261 -16.25 23.87 -3.77
CA SER A 261 -16.44 22.43 -3.96
C SER A 261 -16.32 21.65 -2.64
N ILE A 262 -15.42 22.07 -1.74
CA ILE A 262 -15.30 21.50 -0.39
C ILE A 262 -16.57 21.78 0.41
N SER A 263 -17.05 23.03 0.43
CA SER A 263 -18.29 23.40 1.12
C SER A 263 -19.50 22.65 0.55
N ALA A 264 -19.57 22.47 -0.77
CA ALA A 264 -20.64 21.69 -1.40
C ALA A 264 -20.59 20.21 -0.99
N MET A 265 -19.39 19.64 -0.83
CA MET A 265 -19.17 18.28 -0.34
C MET A 265 -19.61 18.14 1.13
N GLU A 266 -19.24 19.07 1.99
CA GLU A 266 -19.66 19.10 3.39
C GLU A 266 -21.19 19.20 3.52
N ASP A 267 -21.81 20.10 2.74
CA ASP A 267 -23.24 20.24 2.66
C ASP A 267 -23.96 18.97 2.14
N TYR A 268 -23.34 18.28 1.19
CA TYR A 268 -23.86 17.02 0.66
C TYR A 268 -23.85 15.94 1.75
N LEU A 269 -22.72 15.75 2.43
CA LEU A 269 -22.60 14.77 3.50
C LEU A 269 -23.53 15.10 4.68
N GLY A 270 -23.60 16.36 5.10
CA GLY A 270 -24.47 16.80 6.18
C GLY A 270 -25.97 16.61 5.92
N ARG A 271 -26.37 16.55 4.63
CA ARG A 271 -27.77 16.28 4.24
C ARG A 271 -28.08 14.80 4.04
N ASN A 272 -27.08 14.01 3.68
CA ASN A 272 -27.31 12.62 3.23
C ASN A 272 -26.83 11.57 4.23
N LEU A 273 -25.91 11.90 5.15
CA LEU A 273 -25.53 10.97 6.23
C LEU A 273 -26.48 11.12 7.43
N SER A 274 -26.80 9.98 8.03
CA SER A 274 -27.70 9.93 9.20
C SER A 274 -26.94 10.00 10.54
N CYS A 275 -25.67 10.37 10.55
CA CYS A 275 -24.88 10.60 11.76
C CYS A 275 -24.22 11.99 11.74
N PRO A 276 -23.81 12.53 12.90
CA PRO A 276 -22.99 13.74 12.97
C PRO A 276 -21.64 13.58 12.28
N ILE A 277 -21.11 14.70 11.78
CA ILE A 277 -19.78 14.79 11.16
C ILE A 277 -18.87 15.54 12.12
N LEU A 278 -17.72 14.96 12.43
CA LEU A 278 -16.69 15.56 13.30
C LEU A 278 -15.81 16.49 12.48
N GLY A 279 -15.75 17.76 12.88
CA GLY A 279 -14.90 18.78 12.29
C GLY A 279 -15.27 19.15 10.85
N ARG A 280 -14.33 19.77 10.16
CA ARG A 280 -14.47 20.23 8.78
C ARG A 280 -13.48 19.51 7.86
N ALA A 281 -13.83 19.40 6.59
CA ALA A 281 -12.97 18.79 5.58
C ALA A 281 -11.64 19.56 5.43
N GLU A 282 -11.69 20.90 5.52
CA GLU A 282 -10.49 21.75 5.45
C GLU A 282 -9.47 21.43 6.54
N ASP A 283 -9.94 21.10 7.76
CA ASP A 283 -9.08 20.79 8.91
C ASP A 283 -8.39 19.43 8.77
N ALA A 284 -8.83 18.60 7.82
CA ALA A 284 -8.21 17.33 7.46
C ALA A 284 -7.19 17.44 6.31
N ILE A 285 -7.01 18.63 5.72
CA ILE A 285 -6.05 18.90 4.67
C ILE A 285 -4.72 19.35 5.29
N PHE A 286 -3.75 18.45 5.31
CA PHE A 286 -2.44 18.66 5.91
C PHE A 286 -1.37 19.00 4.89
N GLU A 287 -0.31 19.68 5.34
CA GLU A 287 0.89 19.92 4.54
C GLU A 287 1.60 18.60 4.21
N ALA A 288 2.22 18.52 3.02
CA ALA A 288 2.88 17.31 2.53
C ALA A 288 3.94 16.74 3.49
N GLY A 289 4.57 17.60 4.31
CA GLY A 289 5.54 17.17 5.31
C GLY A 289 4.98 16.22 6.39
N TYR A 290 3.67 16.17 6.59
CA TYR A 290 3.01 15.25 7.52
C TYR A 290 2.70 13.88 6.94
N PHE A 291 2.94 13.65 5.64
CA PHE A 291 2.67 12.37 5.00
C PHE A 291 3.90 11.49 4.93
N TYR A 292 3.69 10.20 4.70
CA TYR A 292 4.73 9.20 4.59
C TYR A 292 4.90 8.75 3.13
N ASP A 293 4.12 7.79 2.65
CA ASP A 293 4.31 7.10 1.37
C ASP A 293 3.09 7.10 0.45
N THR A 294 1.98 7.67 0.89
CA THR A 294 0.76 7.89 0.08
C THR A 294 0.12 9.24 0.42
N ASN A 295 -0.88 9.65 -0.37
CA ASN A 295 -1.65 10.88 -0.13
C ASN A 295 -2.53 10.84 1.12
N PHE A 296 -2.63 9.68 1.80
CA PHE A 296 -3.49 9.43 2.95
C PHE A 296 -2.74 8.87 4.17
N HIS A 297 -1.51 8.39 4.02
CA HIS A 297 -0.72 7.84 5.12
C HIS A 297 0.09 8.92 5.79
N LEU A 298 -0.12 9.10 7.08
CA LEU A 298 0.62 10.06 7.88
C LEU A 298 1.94 9.48 8.40
N ASN A 299 2.95 10.35 8.51
CA ASN A 299 4.16 10.06 9.28
C ASN A 299 3.91 10.31 10.77
N ASP A 300 4.92 10.07 11.61
CA ASP A 300 4.78 10.14 13.08
C ASP A 300 4.27 11.50 13.56
N ALA A 301 4.74 12.60 12.99
CA ALA A 301 4.28 13.95 13.33
C ALA A 301 2.83 14.20 12.88
N GLY A 302 2.48 13.72 11.68
CA GLY A 302 1.14 13.83 11.10
C GLY A 302 0.09 13.05 11.90
N VAL A 303 0.45 11.87 12.42
CA VAL A 303 -0.42 11.07 13.29
C VAL A 303 -0.82 11.86 14.54
N VAL A 304 0.12 12.53 15.18
CA VAL A 304 -0.18 13.35 16.37
C VAL A 304 -1.10 14.52 16.00
N ALA A 305 -0.80 15.24 14.91
CA ALA A 305 -1.60 16.38 14.45
C ALA A 305 -3.04 15.97 14.10
N HIS A 306 -3.22 14.87 13.40
CA HIS A 306 -4.54 14.37 13.04
C HIS A 306 -5.32 13.87 14.26
N THR A 307 -4.65 13.14 15.15
CA THR A 307 -5.28 12.62 16.38
C THR A 307 -5.72 13.75 17.30
N ASP A 308 -4.90 14.80 17.50
CA ASP A 308 -5.28 15.99 18.27
C ASP A 308 -6.56 16.64 17.72
N ARG A 309 -6.65 16.79 16.39
CA ARG A 309 -7.84 17.31 15.73
C ARG A 309 -9.08 16.46 16.05
N VAL A 310 -8.98 15.13 15.81
CA VAL A 310 -10.12 14.23 16.04
C VAL A 310 -10.54 14.20 17.51
N ILE A 311 -9.61 14.23 18.44
CA ILE A 311 -9.91 14.31 19.87
C ILE A 311 -10.71 15.58 20.18
N ARG A 312 -10.27 16.74 19.70
CA ARG A 312 -10.97 18.01 19.95
C ARG A 312 -12.39 18.01 19.39
N ASP A 313 -12.54 17.55 18.14
CA ASP A 313 -13.83 17.46 17.47
C ASP A 313 -14.78 16.50 18.20
N LEU A 314 -14.27 15.32 18.61
CA LEU A 314 -15.04 14.33 19.33
C LEU A 314 -15.47 14.80 20.72
N LEU A 315 -14.54 15.39 21.50
CA LEU A 315 -14.86 15.92 22.84
C LEU A 315 -15.86 17.07 22.77
N PHE A 316 -15.76 17.93 21.75
CA PHE A 316 -16.74 18.99 21.49
C PHE A 316 -18.13 18.40 21.24
N GLU A 317 -18.22 17.41 20.35
CA GLU A 317 -19.50 16.78 20.01
C GLU A 317 -20.09 15.96 21.17
N LEU A 318 -19.24 15.39 22.02
CA LEU A 318 -19.68 14.69 23.23
C LEU A 318 -19.99 15.62 24.41
N GLU A 319 -19.81 16.93 24.24
CA GLU A 319 -19.95 17.94 25.29
C GLU A 319 -19.07 17.67 26.53
N ILE A 320 -17.89 17.07 26.33
CA ILE A 320 -16.92 16.77 27.39
C ILE A 320 -15.99 17.96 27.58
N PRO A 321 -16.03 18.67 28.72
CA PRO A 321 -15.24 19.89 28.96
C PRO A 321 -13.80 19.57 29.38
N THR A 322 -13.06 18.88 28.52
CA THR A 322 -11.66 18.52 28.79
C THR A 322 -10.72 19.45 28.03
N TYR A 323 -9.69 19.94 28.72
CA TYR A 323 -8.64 20.74 28.08
C TYR A 323 -7.60 19.83 27.46
N VAL A 324 -7.49 19.87 26.13
CA VAL A 324 -6.53 19.07 25.36
C VAL A 324 -5.18 19.76 25.35
N THR A 325 -4.14 19.08 25.84
CA THR A 325 -2.75 19.59 25.98
C THR A 325 -1.74 18.86 25.12
N ILE A 326 -2.17 18.29 23.98
CA ILE A 326 -1.28 17.57 23.06
C ILE A 326 -0.33 18.58 22.41
N GLU A 327 0.98 18.33 22.52
CA GLU A 327 1.99 19.08 21.80
C GLU A 327 2.11 18.51 20.38
N VAL A 328 1.55 19.24 19.41
CA VAL A 328 1.58 18.84 18.00
C VAL A 328 2.94 19.19 17.41
N PRO A 329 3.73 18.21 16.94
CA PRO A 329 5.00 18.48 16.29
C PRO A 329 4.78 19.28 14.99
N PRO A 330 5.72 20.16 14.61
CA PRO A 330 5.66 20.81 13.31
C PRO A 330 5.83 19.76 12.19
N ALA A 331 5.29 20.05 11.01
CA ALA A 331 5.51 19.20 9.85
C ALA A 331 7.01 19.04 9.59
N PRO A 332 7.51 17.81 9.45
CA PRO A 332 8.87 17.59 9.02
C PRO A 332 9.18 18.33 7.74
N ALA A 333 10.36 18.93 7.68
CA ALA A 333 10.79 19.62 6.46
C ALA A 333 10.81 18.60 5.30
N LEU A 334 10.20 18.98 4.20
CA LEU A 334 10.35 18.21 2.96
C LEU A 334 11.83 18.20 2.58
N PRO A 335 12.39 17.08 2.13
CA PRO A 335 13.75 17.05 1.63
C PRO A 335 13.92 18.17 0.61
N SER A 336 15.03 18.89 0.70
CA SER A 336 15.31 19.92 -0.32
C SER A 336 15.29 19.27 -1.69
N THR A 337 14.64 19.92 -2.67
CA THR A 337 14.72 19.50 -4.06
C THR A 337 16.19 19.24 -4.39
N ASP A 338 16.48 18.05 -4.94
CA ASP A 338 17.86 17.66 -5.25
C ASP A 338 18.47 18.72 -6.19
N THR A 339 19.35 19.56 -5.66
CA THR A 339 19.94 20.66 -6.41
C THR A 339 20.70 20.17 -7.64
N ARG A 340 21.11 18.89 -7.67
CA ARG A 340 21.75 18.25 -8.82
C ARG A 340 20.81 18.13 -10.03
N LEU A 341 19.47 18.15 -9.83
CA LEU A 341 18.49 18.18 -10.90
C LEU A 341 18.47 19.52 -11.66
N PHE A 342 18.99 20.59 -11.05
CA PHE A 342 19.07 21.92 -11.66
C PHE A 342 20.41 22.22 -12.33
N ILE A 343 21.34 21.27 -12.29
CA ILE A 343 22.62 21.35 -12.98
C ILE A 343 22.50 20.55 -14.27
N GLU A 344 22.89 21.13 -15.40
CA GLU A 344 23.05 20.34 -16.63
C GLU A 344 24.04 19.22 -16.38
N ASP A 345 23.60 17.97 -16.57
CA ASP A 345 24.47 16.82 -16.46
C ASP A 345 25.14 16.58 -17.82
N GLU A 346 26.43 16.83 -17.92
CA GLU A 346 27.18 16.67 -19.18
C GLU A 346 27.04 15.24 -19.77
N ASN A 347 26.64 14.27 -18.97
CA ASN A 347 26.44 12.89 -19.42
C ASN A 347 25.10 12.74 -20.18
N ASP A 348 24.15 13.65 -20.04
CA ASP A 348 22.84 13.55 -20.65
C ASP A 348 22.89 13.47 -22.18
N ARG A 349 23.87 14.13 -22.80
CA ARG A 349 24.09 14.18 -24.25
C ARG A 349 24.44 12.82 -24.87
N PHE A 350 24.85 11.85 -24.06
CA PHE A 350 25.24 10.52 -24.55
C PHE A 350 24.06 9.57 -24.71
N PHE A 351 22.87 9.94 -24.19
CA PHE A 351 21.71 9.08 -24.14
C PHE A 351 20.52 9.67 -24.88
N THR A 352 19.58 8.80 -25.25
CA THR A 352 18.25 9.18 -25.75
C THR A 352 17.20 8.76 -24.72
N TYR A 353 16.09 9.52 -24.66
CA TYR A 353 15.16 9.45 -23.54
C TYR A 353 13.70 9.28 -24.00
N ARG A 354 12.92 8.58 -23.19
CA ARG A 354 11.46 8.57 -23.22
C ARG A 354 10.96 9.32 -21.98
N GLU A 355 10.04 10.24 -22.18
CA GLU A 355 9.33 10.88 -21.07
C GLU A 355 8.31 9.90 -20.48
N GLU A 356 8.22 9.82 -19.16
CA GLU A 356 7.32 8.95 -18.45
C GLU A 356 6.06 9.71 -18.00
N GLU A 357 4.91 9.05 -18.00
CA GLU A 357 3.63 9.66 -17.64
C GLU A 357 3.58 10.25 -16.23
N ASN A 358 4.32 9.65 -15.29
CA ASN A 358 4.45 10.11 -13.91
C ASN A 358 5.53 11.19 -13.71
N GLY A 359 6.09 11.72 -14.80
CA GLY A 359 7.21 12.67 -14.81
C GLY A 359 8.57 11.98 -14.71
N GLY A 360 9.59 12.65 -15.22
CA GLY A 360 10.94 12.10 -15.36
C GLY A 360 11.16 11.39 -16.70
N TYR A 361 12.33 10.78 -16.85
CA TYR A 361 12.77 10.18 -18.10
C TYR A 361 13.37 8.79 -17.90
N THR A 362 13.16 7.90 -18.87
CA THR A 362 13.86 6.61 -18.99
C THR A 362 14.82 6.65 -20.16
N VAL A 363 16.06 6.21 -19.94
CA VAL A 363 17.04 6.03 -21.01
C VAL A 363 16.57 4.90 -21.94
N ILE A 364 16.43 5.20 -23.23
CA ILE A 364 15.97 4.24 -24.24
C ILE A 364 17.02 3.94 -25.32
N GLY A 365 18.18 4.57 -25.27
CA GLY A 365 19.25 4.32 -26.22
C GLY A 365 20.47 5.22 -26.01
N LEU A 366 21.47 4.99 -26.84
CA LEU A 366 22.67 5.82 -26.93
C LEU A 366 22.58 6.75 -28.15
N THR A 367 23.08 7.97 -28.00
CA THR A 367 23.31 8.86 -29.15
C THR A 367 24.51 8.37 -29.95
N GLU A 368 24.73 8.91 -31.16
CA GLU A 368 25.92 8.62 -31.96
C GLU A 368 27.23 9.02 -31.26
N GLU A 369 27.20 10.00 -30.37
CA GLU A 369 28.32 10.36 -29.52
C GLU A 369 28.49 9.34 -28.37
N GLY A 370 27.36 8.94 -27.74
CA GLY A 370 27.36 7.94 -26.66
C GLY A 370 27.88 6.59 -27.12
N LYS A 371 27.53 6.13 -28.33
CA LYS A 371 28.03 4.87 -28.91
C LYS A 371 29.57 4.81 -29.05
N ARG A 372 30.26 5.95 -29.07
CA ARG A 372 31.68 6.05 -29.21
C ARG A 372 32.42 6.13 -27.88
N GLN A 373 31.70 6.27 -26.77
CA GLN A 373 32.32 6.36 -25.45
C GLN A 373 32.69 4.98 -24.92
N THR A 374 33.90 4.89 -24.34
CA THR A 374 34.35 3.65 -23.68
C THR A 374 33.94 3.56 -22.23
N ALA A 375 33.65 4.70 -21.60
CA ALA A 375 33.09 4.80 -20.25
C ALA A 375 31.93 5.78 -20.26
N LEU A 376 30.83 5.40 -19.65
CA LEU A 376 29.60 6.23 -19.52
C LEU A 376 29.17 6.28 -18.07
N THR A 377 28.58 7.40 -17.69
CA THR A 377 27.86 7.55 -16.42
C THR A 377 26.41 7.85 -16.72
N LEU A 378 25.47 7.16 -16.09
CA LEU A 378 24.05 7.48 -16.21
C LEU A 378 23.79 8.87 -15.61
N PRO A 379 23.10 9.76 -16.32
CA PRO A 379 22.79 11.08 -15.78
C PRO A 379 21.69 10.99 -14.71
N LEU A 380 21.77 11.83 -13.70
CA LEU A 380 20.75 11.97 -12.68
C LEU A 380 19.51 12.70 -13.20
N ALA A 381 19.72 13.61 -14.14
CA ALA A 381 18.68 14.45 -14.68
C ALA A 381 18.82 14.64 -16.19
N TYR A 382 17.71 14.85 -16.86
CA TYR A 382 17.60 15.31 -18.23
C TYR A 382 16.49 16.37 -18.28
N ARG A 383 16.78 17.52 -18.88
CA ARG A 383 15.86 18.68 -18.92
C ARG A 383 15.29 19.02 -17.55
N TYR A 384 16.15 19.06 -16.53
CA TYR A 384 15.81 19.36 -15.15
C TYR A 384 14.79 18.42 -14.50
N GLN A 385 14.59 17.23 -15.07
CA GLN A 385 13.75 16.20 -14.51
C GLN A 385 14.57 14.91 -14.29
N ARG A 386 14.15 14.12 -13.31
CA ARG A 386 14.84 12.90 -12.91
C ARG A 386 14.94 11.89 -14.05
N VAL A 387 16.11 11.27 -14.21
CA VAL A 387 16.26 10.04 -14.97
C VAL A 387 15.93 8.87 -14.05
N LEU A 388 14.88 8.13 -14.39
CA LEU A 388 14.26 7.11 -13.54
C LEU A 388 14.82 5.71 -13.80
N GLY A 389 15.33 5.44 -15.02
CA GLY A 389 15.77 4.09 -15.34
C GLY A 389 16.35 3.92 -16.73
N VAL A 390 16.55 2.64 -17.07
CA VAL A 390 17.15 2.18 -18.34
C VAL A 390 16.26 1.10 -18.95
N ALA A 391 15.76 1.34 -20.16
CA ALA A 391 14.89 0.44 -20.88
C ALA A 391 15.64 -0.79 -21.46
N GLU A 392 14.87 -1.81 -21.88
CA GLU A 392 15.36 -2.96 -22.60
C GLU A 392 16.21 -2.56 -23.81
N GLY A 393 17.41 -3.10 -23.93
CA GLY A 393 18.32 -2.87 -25.05
C GLY A 393 18.84 -1.44 -25.21
N ALA A 394 18.59 -0.55 -24.25
CA ALA A 394 18.98 0.85 -24.32
C ALA A 394 20.52 1.07 -24.45
N LEU A 395 21.30 0.13 -24.00
CA LEU A 395 22.76 0.19 -24.00
C LEU A 395 23.40 -0.59 -25.15
N ALA A 396 22.58 -1.06 -26.12
CA ALA A 396 23.05 -1.79 -27.30
C ALA A 396 23.88 -0.91 -28.23
N GLU A 397 24.68 -1.56 -29.09
CA GLU A 397 25.45 -0.93 -30.17
C GLU A 397 26.56 0.05 -29.72
N GLY A 398 26.82 0.18 -28.40
CA GLY A 398 27.90 0.99 -27.86
C GLY A 398 29.23 0.23 -27.84
N CYS A 399 30.36 0.97 -27.82
CA CYS A 399 31.65 0.42 -27.58
C CYS A 399 32.10 0.56 -26.10
N MET A 400 31.18 0.92 -25.20
CA MET A 400 31.50 1.10 -23.80
C MET A 400 31.95 -0.20 -23.14
N THR A 401 32.97 -0.08 -22.33
CA THR A 401 33.46 -1.16 -21.47
C THR A 401 33.09 -0.93 -20.00
N SER A 402 32.74 0.29 -19.62
CA SER A 402 32.40 0.67 -18.26
C SER A 402 31.14 1.54 -18.22
N LEU A 403 30.21 1.21 -17.33
CA LEU A 403 29.03 2.00 -17.01
C LEU A 403 28.98 2.29 -15.50
N SER A 404 28.81 3.56 -15.17
CA SER A 404 28.64 4.00 -13.78
C SER A 404 27.19 4.38 -13.53
N VAL A 405 26.65 3.93 -12.41
CA VAL A 405 25.36 4.37 -11.89
C VAL A 405 25.62 5.27 -10.69
N PRO A 406 25.32 6.57 -10.79
CA PRO A 406 25.62 7.52 -9.73
C PRO A 406 24.79 7.24 -8.49
N ALA A 407 25.25 7.74 -7.35
CA ALA A 407 24.48 7.74 -6.13
C ALA A 407 23.08 8.35 -6.36
N PRO A 408 22.02 7.79 -5.74
CA PRO A 408 20.70 8.38 -5.82
C PRO A 408 20.73 9.81 -5.26
N GLY A 409 19.77 10.62 -5.69
CA GLY A 409 19.58 11.94 -5.12
C GLY A 409 19.18 11.90 -3.65
N ALA A 410 19.06 13.08 -3.06
CA ALA A 410 18.56 13.24 -1.69
C ALA A 410 17.13 12.68 -1.52
N ASP A 411 16.41 12.50 -2.62
CA ASP A 411 15.09 11.88 -2.72
C ASP A 411 15.10 10.34 -2.59
N GLY A 412 16.28 9.71 -2.62
CA GLY A 412 16.41 8.26 -2.51
C GLY A 412 15.88 7.45 -3.70
N VAL A 413 15.50 8.09 -4.81
CA VAL A 413 14.95 7.40 -5.99
C VAL A 413 16.04 6.59 -6.69
N LYS A 414 15.79 5.28 -6.79
CA LYS A 414 16.68 4.30 -7.41
C LYS A 414 16.46 4.23 -8.92
N PHE A 415 17.55 4.06 -9.69
CA PHE A 415 17.41 3.72 -11.10
C PHE A 415 16.71 2.37 -11.28
N GLN A 416 15.70 2.31 -12.13
CA GLN A 416 15.00 1.09 -12.48
C GLN A 416 15.53 0.55 -13.81
N PHE A 417 16.14 -0.62 -13.80
CA PHE A 417 16.55 -1.30 -15.03
C PHE A 417 15.45 -2.26 -15.47
N GLU A 418 14.98 -2.11 -16.70
CA GLU A 418 14.02 -3.05 -17.27
C GLU A 418 14.66 -4.44 -17.55
N ASN A 419 13.81 -5.44 -17.76
CA ASN A 419 14.26 -6.75 -18.21
C ASN A 419 15.04 -6.59 -19.52
N GLY A 420 16.22 -7.20 -19.61
CA GLY A 420 17.06 -7.08 -20.82
C GLY A 420 17.73 -5.71 -21.03
N ALA A 421 17.84 -4.86 -20.01
CA ALA A 421 18.47 -3.53 -20.15
C ALA A 421 19.88 -3.58 -20.74
N PHE A 422 20.66 -4.63 -20.45
CA PHE A 422 22.00 -4.84 -20.99
C PHE A 422 22.02 -5.69 -22.28
N THR A 423 20.89 -6.05 -22.85
CA THR A 423 20.82 -6.81 -24.13
C THR A 423 21.50 -6.01 -25.24
N GLY A 424 22.49 -6.63 -25.90
CA GLY A 424 23.27 -5.99 -26.95
C GLY A 424 24.45 -5.15 -26.47
N ALA A 425 24.69 -5.02 -25.17
CA ALA A 425 25.86 -4.34 -24.59
C ALA A 425 27.05 -5.30 -24.47
N GLY A 426 27.41 -6.02 -25.54
CA GLY A 426 28.41 -7.10 -25.50
C GLY A 426 29.84 -6.69 -25.21
N THR A 427 30.15 -5.41 -25.28
CA THR A 427 31.49 -4.84 -24.94
C THR A 427 31.59 -4.43 -23.48
N LEU A 428 30.47 -4.31 -22.77
CA LEU A 428 30.42 -3.87 -21.38
C LEU A 428 31.02 -4.95 -20.46
N THR A 429 32.09 -4.58 -19.72
CA THR A 429 32.78 -5.46 -18.79
C THR A 429 32.65 -5.05 -17.34
N ASP A 430 32.39 -3.78 -17.07
CA ASP A 430 32.39 -3.22 -15.72
C ASP A 430 31.13 -2.34 -15.48
N LEU A 431 30.34 -2.68 -14.48
CA LEU A 431 29.26 -1.90 -13.97
C LEU A 431 29.59 -1.41 -12.55
N TRP A 432 29.54 -0.10 -12.33
CA TRP A 432 29.85 0.53 -11.06
C TRP A 432 28.59 1.04 -10.37
N LEU A 433 28.31 0.57 -9.16
CA LEU A 433 27.21 1.00 -8.31
C LEU A 433 27.76 1.74 -7.10
N TYR A 434 27.68 3.06 -7.10
CA TYR A 434 28.47 3.94 -6.21
C TYR A 434 27.97 4.14 -4.80
N GLU A 435 26.85 3.65 -4.39
CA GLU A 435 26.46 3.69 -2.98
C GLU A 435 25.74 2.42 -2.55
N SER A 436 25.69 2.25 -1.21
CA SER A 436 24.98 1.16 -0.57
C SER A 436 23.56 1.02 -1.09
N ASP A 437 22.99 -0.08 -0.98
CA ASP A 437 21.58 -0.54 -1.04
C ASP A 437 20.58 0.15 -1.99
N ALA A 438 20.86 1.36 -2.47
CA ALA A 438 19.84 2.24 -3.01
C ALA A 438 20.07 2.72 -4.44
N THR A 439 21.17 2.34 -5.11
CA THR A 439 21.56 2.98 -6.38
C THR A 439 20.71 2.54 -7.55
N ALA A 440 20.38 1.25 -7.64
CA ALA A 440 19.64 0.69 -8.76
C ALA A 440 18.81 -0.53 -8.36
N VAL A 441 17.71 -0.74 -9.07
CA VAL A 441 16.96 -2.00 -9.06
C VAL A 441 17.19 -2.67 -10.40
N ILE A 442 17.92 -3.79 -10.41
CA ILE A 442 18.27 -4.53 -11.62
C ILE A 442 17.67 -5.93 -11.52
N PRO A 443 16.68 -6.29 -12.35
CA PRO A 443 16.14 -7.64 -12.35
C PRO A 443 17.21 -8.63 -12.89
N PRO A 444 17.18 -9.90 -12.48
CA PRO A 444 18.12 -10.91 -13.00
C PRO A 444 18.19 -10.98 -14.52
N SER A 445 17.05 -10.84 -15.19
CA SER A 445 16.95 -10.80 -16.65
C SER A 445 17.58 -9.54 -17.29
N GLY A 446 17.83 -8.48 -16.51
CA GLY A 446 18.53 -7.29 -16.96
C GLY A 446 19.94 -7.59 -17.45
N PHE A 447 20.60 -8.58 -16.85
CA PHE A 447 21.96 -8.98 -17.18
C PHE A 447 22.09 -9.93 -18.38
N TYR A 448 21.02 -10.24 -19.08
CA TYR A 448 21.11 -11.08 -20.27
C TYR A 448 21.89 -10.38 -21.38
N GLY A 449 22.84 -11.11 -21.98
CA GLY A 449 23.66 -10.63 -23.09
C GLY A 449 24.93 -9.87 -22.72
N VAL A 450 25.27 -9.75 -21.43
CA VAL A 450 26.56 -9.21 -21.00
C VAL A 450 27.73 -10.15 -21.31
N ALA A 451 28.93 -9.62 -21.41
CA ALA A 451 30.14 -10.41 -21.66
C ALA A 451 30.40 -11.40 -20.52
N ALA A 452 31.02 -12.55 -20.83
CA ALA A 452 31.47 -13.51 -19.82
C ALA A 452 32.46 -12.94 -18.79
N SER A 453 33.14 -11.84 -19.14
CA SER A 453 34.05 -11.10 -18.28
C SER A 453 33.36 -9.98 -17.50
N PHE A 454 32.09 -9.86 -17.58
CA PHE A 454 31.33 -8.80 -16.92
C PHE A 454 31.44 -8.86 -15.39
N ARG A 455 31.75 -7.72 -14.80
CA ARG A 455 31.90 -7.57 -13.35
C ARG A 455 31.03 -6.44 -12.84
N VAL A 456 30.48 -6.62 -11.65
CA VAL A 456 29.74 -5.58 -10.93
C VAL A 456 30.56 -5.13 -9.74
N HIS A 457 30.86 -3.84 -9.69
CA HIS A 457 31.59 -3.20 -8.61
C HIS A 457 30.61 -2.61 -7.63
N VAL A 458 30.66 -3.05 -6.38
CA VAL A 458 29.73 -2.67 -5.33
C VAL A 458 30.46 -2.25 -4.07
N PRO A 459 29.94 -1.29 -3.29
CA PRO A 459 30.51 -0.94 -2.00
C PRO A 459 30.44 -2.11 -1.02
N THR A 460 31.46 -2.26 -0.17
CA THR A 460 31.44 -3.24 0.92
C THR A 460 30.28 -2.97 1.87
N GLY A 461 29.56 -4.02 2.28
CA GLY A 461 28.42 -3.92 3.18
C GLY A 461 27.11 -3.48 2.51
N SER A 462 27.08 -3.39 1.17
CA SER A 462 25.85 -3.08 0.44
C SER A 462 24.98 -4.33 0.24
N PHE A 463 23.66 -4.12 0.06
CA PHE A 463 22.71 -5.19 -0.30
C PHE A 463 23.20 -5.99 -1.52
N TYR A 464 23.74 -5.33 -2.53
CA TYR A 464 24.30 -5.98 -3.72
C TYR A 464 25.52 -6.85 -3.43
N ALA A 465 26.25 -6.57 -2.34
CA ALA A 465 27.38 -7.36 -1.94
C ALA A 465 26.98 -8.62 -1.14
N GLU A 466 26.00 -8.49 -0.27
CA GLU A 466 25.68 -9.51 0.74
C GLU A 466 24.44 -10.34 0.39
N ASP A 467 23.39 -9.71 -0.13
CA ASP A 467 22.07 -10.33 -0.31
C ASP A 467 21.70 -10.64 -1.76
N TYR A 468 22.38 -10.03 -2.74
CA TYR A 468 22.10 -10.28 -4.15
C TYR A 468 22.76 -11.58 -4.62
N ASN A 469 22.00 -12.50 -5.17
CA ASN A 469 22.51 -13.83 -5.52
C ASN A 469 23.25 -13.85 -6.87
N TRP A 470 24.43 -13.24 -6.93
CA TRP A 470 25.29 -13.17 -8.10
C TRP A 470 25.67 -14.54 -8.69
N SER A 471 25.81 -15.55 -7.82
CA SER A 471 26.21 -16.90 -8.25
C SER A 471 25.16 -17.57 -9.13
N GLN A 472 23.87 -17.27 -8.92
CA GLN A 472 22.80 -17.79 -9.79
C GLN A 472 22.80 -17.15 -11.17
N LEU A 473 23.37 -15.96 -11.31
CA LEU A 473 23.48 -15.25 -12.58
C LEU A 473 24.78 -15.58 -13.32
N GLY A 474 25.70 -16.31 -12.69
CA GLY A 474 27.03 -16.58 -13.25
C GLY A 474 27.91 -15.34 -13.38
N LEU A 475 27.61 -14.27 -12.63
CA LEU A 475 28.32 -13.00 -12.66
C LEU A 475 29.42 -12.93 -11.58
N THR A 476 30.49 -12.20 -11.86
CA THR A 476 31.54 -11.87 -10.89
C THR A 476 31.26 -10.50 -10.30
N TYR A 477 31.29 -10.37 -8.99
CA TYR A 477 31.27 -9.08 -8.33
C TYR A 477 32.59 -8.78 -7.60
N VAL A 478 32.88 -7.52 -7.44
CA VAL A 478 34.12 -7.03 -6.86
C VAL A 478 33.81 -6.00 -5.80
N TYR A 479 34.38 -6.16 -4.62
CA TYR A 479 34.28 -5.14 -3.57
C TYR A 479 35.36 -4.06 -3.86
N ASP A 480 34.95 -3.00 -4.51
CA ASP A 480 35.77 -1.80 -4.66
C ASP A 480 35.19 -0.68 -3.84
N ALA A 481 35.88 -0.33 -2.78
CA ALA A 481 35.36 0.67 -1.84
C ALA A 481 35.33 2.09 -2.44
N ASN A 482 36.03 2.38 -3.51
CA ASN A 482 36.00 3.62 -4.31
C ASN A 482 36.65 3.38 -5.69
N PRO A 483 36.12 3.97 -6.77
CA PRO A 483 36.76 4.05 -8.06
C PRO A 483 37.95 4.98 -8.01
#